data_dc7c5ca0fa1f37df2ae7f8f247fc1f60
#
_entry.id   dc7c5ca0fa1f37df2ae7f8f247fc1f60
#
_cell.length_a   1.000
_cell.length_b   1.000
_cell.length_c   1.000
_cell.angle_alpha   90.00
_cell.angle_beta   90.00
_cell.angle_gamma   90.00
#
_symmetry.space_group_name_H-M   'P 1'
#
loop_
_entity.id
_entity.type
_entity.pdbx_description
1 polymer ?
#
loop_
_entity_poly.entity_id
_entity_poly.type
_entity_poly.pdbx_seq_one_letter_code
_entity_poly.pdbx_strand_id
1 'polypeptide(L)'
;MLPARLRTFFFPTCLVAFTALVTAFKLQDALGLLPCLLCVTQRALLAGYVLVCLSAVLHGLALEGQRRYAQLALGFALGGAAVAARHVWLQGVAADDLVCPVAIDHNAGQYWNELARQLFSGAPDCNALTWSFMDLTLPEWSLMAFVLLAAFALGHLLAGRLHALLTHDLKQR
;
A
#
# COMPACT_ATOMS: atom_id res chain seq x y z
N MET A 1 -29.35 -10.52 -3.71
CA MET A 1 -28.56 -10.68 -2.45
C MET A 1 -27.06 -10.45 -2.62
N LEU A 2 -26.58 -9.94 -3.77
CA LEU A 2 -25.15 -9.64 -4.02
C LEU A 2 -24.58 -8.35 -3.37
N PRO A 3 -25.35 -7.27 -3.13
CA PRO A 3 -24.76 -6.03 -2.58
C PRO A 3 -24.22 -6.20 -1.14
N ALA A 4 -24.73 -7.15 -0.38
CA ALA A 4 -24.26 -7.43 0.98
C ALA A 4 -22.81 -7.97 1.02
N ARG A 5 -22.44 -8.84 0.09
CA ARG A 5 -21.08 -9.42 0.02
C ARG A 5 -19.99 -8.39 -0.27
N LEU A 6 -20.31 -7.34 -1.01
CA LEU A 6 -19.36 -6.27 -1.32
C LEU A 6 -19.02 -5.41 -0.12
N ARG A 7 -20.04 -4.94 0.58
CA ARG A 7 -19.86 -4.17 1.82
C ARG A 7 -19.06 -4.97 2.84
N THR A 8 -19.30 -6.30 2.89
CA THR A 8 -18.60 -7.20 3.81
C THR A 8 -17.12 -7.36 3.46
N PHE A 9 -16.72 -7.12 2.21
CA PHE A 9 -15.33 -7.33 1.77
C PHE A 9 -14.50 -6.03 1.75
N PHE A 10 -15.00 -4.99 1.08
CA PHE A 10 -14.28 -3.72 0.97
C PHE A 10 -14.30 -2.89 2.26
N PHE A 11 -15.34 -3.01 3.07
CA PHE A 11 -15.45 -2.23 4.30
C PHE A 11 -14.37 -2.59 5.34
N PRO A 12 -14.10 -3.86 5.70
CA PRO A 12 -13.06 -4.17 6.66
C PRO A 12 -11.65 -3.84 6.13
N THR A 13 -11.38 -4.05 4.84
CA THR A 13 -10.08 -3.69 4.26
C THR A 13 -9.87 -2.17 4.20
N CYS A 14 -10.92 -1.41 3.93
CA CYS A 14 -10.90 0.05 4.02
C CYS A 14 -10.59 0.51 5.45
N LEU A 15 -11.26 -0.08 6.44
CA LEU A 15 -11.05 0.26 7.85
C LEU A 15 -9.61 -0.05 8.29
N VAL A 16 -9.08 -1.23 7.95
CA VAL A 16 -7.70 -1.62 8.26
C VAL A 16 -6.70 -0.67 7.60
N ALA A 17 -6.86 -0.37 6.32
CA ALA A 17 -5.97 0.54 5.61
C ALA A 17 -6.05 1.97 6.16
N PHE A 18 -7.24 2.44 6.51
CA PHE A 18 -7.44 3.75 7.11
C PHE A 18 -6.82 3.84 8.51
N THR A 19 -7.01 2.83 9.36
CA THR A 19 -6.39 2.80 10.69
C THR A 19 -4.88 2.75 10.59
N ALA A 20 -4.31 1.96 9.67
CA ALA A 20 -2.88 1.92 9.42
C ALA A 20 -2.33 3.30 8.99
N LEU A 21 -3.04 4.00 8.11
CA LEU A 21 -2.66 5.34 7.67
C LEU A 21 -2.67 6.36 8.83
N VAL A 22 -3.74 6.37 9.62
CA VAL A 22 -3.85 7.25 10.81
C VAL A 22 -2.75 6.93 11.83
N THR A 23 -2.50 5.65 12.08
CA THR A 23 -1.43 5.22 13.00
C THR A 23 -0.06 5.70 12.51
N ALA A 24 0.22 5.61 11.20
CA ALA A 24 1.48 6.06 10.63
C ALA A 24 1.71 7.57 10.83
N PHE A 25 0.67 8.41 10.71
CA PHE A 25 0.76 9.84 10.99
C PHE A 25 0.93 10.12 12.49
N LYS A 26 0.12 9.48 13.33
CA LYS A 26 0.20 9.66 14.80
C LYS A 26 1.55 9.23 15.36
N LEU A 27 2.10 8.13 14.87
CA LEU A 27 3.40 7.64 15.32
C LEU A 27 4.52 8.59 14.90
N GLN A 28 4.46 9.15 13.70
CA GLN A 28 5.41 10.18 13.27
C GLN A 28 5.39 11.39 14.20
N ASP A 29 4.19 11.93 14.48
CA ASP A 29 4.03 13.11 15.34
C ASP A 29 4.51 12.80 16.76
N ALA A 30 4.17 11.64 17.31
CA ALA A 30 4.52 11.25 18.66
C ALA A 30 6.02 11.00 18.86
N LEU A 31 6.72 10.51 17.84
CA LEU A 31 8.15 10.21 17.88
C LEU A 31 9.03 11.34 17.31
N GLY A 32 8.44 12.41 16.79
CA GLY A 32 9.16 13.52 16.16
C GLY A 32 10.01 13.10 14.95
N LEU A 33 9.60 12.04 14.24
CA LEU A 33 10.37 11.48 13.13
C LEU A 33 10.18 12.33 11.87
N LEU A 34 11.28 12.63 11.18
CA LEU A 34 11.23 13.22 9.84
C LEU A 34 10.96 12.09 8.82
N PRO A 35 9.86 12.17 8.04
CA PRO A 35 9.54 11.12 7.09
C PRO A 35 10.48 11.18 5.89
N CYS A 36 11.11 10.07 5.55
CA CYS A 36 11.84 9.94 4.30
C CYS A 36 10.88 9.94 3.09
N LEU A 37 11.40 10.18 1.89
CA LEU A 37 10.58 10.24 0.67
C LEU A 37 9.87 8.91 0.38
N LEU A 38 10.52 7.77 0.66
CA LEU A 38 9.91 6.44 0.53
C LEU A 38 8.73 6.26 1.51
N CYS A 39 8.84 6.78 2.74
CA CYS A 39 7.76 6.78 3.73
C CYS A 39 6.55 7.59 3.25
N VAL A 40 6.80 8.77 2.69
CA VAL A 40 5.73 9.63 2.13
C VAL A 40 5.04 8.94 0.97
N THR A 41 5.81 8.31 0.07
CA THR A 41 5.27 7.57 -1.07
C THR A 41 4.42 6.38 -0.64
N GLN A 42 4.85 5.60 0.36
CA GLN A 42 4.07 4.51 0.94
C GLN A 42 2.72 5.01 1.49
N ARG A 43 2.73 6.13 2.23
CA ARG A 43 1.49 6.74 2.75
C ARG A 43 0.57 7.22 1.64
N ALA A 44 1.12 7.81 0.57
CA ALA A 44 0.33 8.23 -0.59
C ALA A 44 -0.33 7.02 -1.29
N LEU A 45 0.40 5.91 -1.45
CA LEU A 45 -0.14 4.67 -2.01
C LEU A 45 -1.21 4.05 -1.11
N LEU A 46 -1.02 4.08 0.21
CA LEU A 46 -2.01 3.60 1.17
C LEU A 46 -3.28 4.49 1.17
N ALA A 47 -3.12 5.81 1.07
CA ALA A 47 -4.23 6.74 0.90
C ALA A 47 -4.99 6.48 -0.41
N GLY A 48 -4.29 6.24 -1.52
CA GLY A 48 -4.90 5.82 -2.79
C GLY A 48 -5.70 4.52 -2.65
N TYR A 49 -5.17 3.54 -1.95
CA TYR A 49 -5.90 2.30 -1.63
C TYR A 49 -7.20 2.58 -0.86
N VAL A 50 -7.13 3.39 0.20
CA VAL A 50 -8.31 3.80 1.00
C VAL A 50 -9.36 4.49 0.13
N LEU A 51 -8.95 5.43 -0.72
CA LEU A 51 -9.86 6.15 -1.62
C LEU A 51 -10.56 5.20 -2.61
N VAL A 52 -9.83 4.24 -3.17
CA VAL A 52 -10.39 3.21 -4.07
C VAL A 52 -11.41 2.35 -3.33
N CYS A 53 -11.09 1.86 -2.13
CA CYS A 53 -12.01 1.05 -1.33
C CYS A 53 -13.24 1.85 -0.89
N LEU A 54 -13.06 3.09 -0.47
CA LEU A 54 -14.16 3.98 -0.09
C LEU A 54 -15.09 4.24 -1.28
N SER A 55 -14.52 4.53 -2.44
CA SER A 55 -15.28 4.71 -3.68
C SER A 55 -16.08 3.46 -4.05
N ALA A 56 -15.49 2.26 -3.90
CA ALA A 56 -16.17 0.99 -4.13
C ALA A 56 -17.37 0.79 -3.17
N VAL A 57 -17.22 1.18 -1.91
CA VAL A 57 -18.31 1.09 -0.90
C VAL A 57 -19.43 2.07 -1.19
N LEU A 58 -19.09 3.31 -1.59
CA LEU A 58 -20.07 4.38 -1.85
C LEU A 58 -20.86 4.16 -3.14
N HIS A 59 -20.20 3.71 -4.21
CA HIS A 59 -20.86 3.58 -5.52
C HIS A 59 -21.78 2.36 -5.64
N GLY A 60 -21.69 1.38 -4.73
CA GLY A 60 -22.61 0.22 -4.70
C GLY A 60 -22.71 -0.57 -6.02
N LEU A 61 -21.61 -0.67 -6.77
CA LEU A 61 -21.55 -1.05 -8.17
C LEU A 61 -21.96 -2.49 -8.49
N ALA A 62 -22.40 -2.69 -9.75
CA ALA A 62 -22.56 -4.00 -10.38
C ALA A 62 -21.23 -4.79 -10.42
N LEU A 63 -21.28 -6.11 -10.61
CA LEU A 63 -20.13 -7.04 -10.54
C LEU A 63 -18.89 -6.59 -11.36
N GLU A 64 -19.11 -5.96 -12.51
CA GLU A 64 -18.04 -5.49 -13.40
C GLU A 64 -17.27 -4.30 -12.80
N GLY A 65 -17.99 -3.37 -12.19
CA GLY A 65 -17.36 -2.25 -11.48
C GLY A 65 -16.55 -2.71 -10.27
N GLN A 66 -17.02 -3.71 -9.54
CA GLN A 66 -16.34 -4.30 -8.39
C GLN A 66 -14.97 -4.87 -8.76
N ARG A 67 -14.88 -5.57 -9.89
CA ARG A 67 -13.63 -6.14 -10.39
C ARG A 67 -12.61 -5.05 -10.72
N ARG A 68 -13.03 -3.94 -11.32
CA ARG A 68 -12.13 -2.80 -11.61
C ARG A 68 -11.59 -2.17 -10.33
N TYR A 69 -12.43 -1.95 -9.33
CA TYR A 69 -11.98 -1.42 -8.04
C TYR A 69 -11.03 -2.39 -7.32
N ALA A 70 -11.28 -3.69 -7.36
CA ALA A 70 -10.38 -4.69 -6.78
C ALA A 70 -9.03 -4.73 -7.52
N GLN A 71 -9.00 -4.54 -8.83
CA GLN A 71 -7.76 -4.44 -9.61
C GLN A 71 -6.97 -3.17 -9.27
N LEU A 72 -7.64 -2.02 -9.15
CA LEU A 72 -7.02 -0.77 -8.72
C LEU A 72 -6.47 -0.88 -7.29
N ALA A 73 -7.24 -1.44 -6.37
CA ALA A 73 -6.81 -1.68 -5.00
C ALA A 73 -5.57 -2.61 -4.96
N LEU A 74 -5.58 -3.68 -5.76
CA LEU A 74 -4.43 -4.57 -5.91
C LEU A 74 -3.20 -3.82 -6.45
N GLY A 75 -3.38 -2.94 -7.45
CA GLY A 75 -2.30 -2.13 -8.00
C GLY A 75 -1.65 -1.22 -6.95
N PHE A 76 -2.45 -0.50 -6.15
CA PHE A 76 -1.96 0.33 -5.05
C PHE A 76 -1.25 -0.49 -3.96
N ALA A 77 -1.81 -1.66 -3.61
CA ALA A 77 -1.21 -2.54 -2.61
C ALA A 77 0.13 -3.13 -3.08
N LEU A 78 0.22 -3.58 -4.33
CA LEU A 78 1.48 -4.10 -4.90
C LEU A 78 2.53 -3.00 -5.06
N GLY A 79 2.14 -1.81 -5.52
CA GLY A 79 3.02 -0.65 -5.59
C GLY A 79 3.57 -0.29 -4.21
N GLY A 80 2.71 -0.24 -3.19
CA GLY A 80 3.10 0.00 -1.80
C GLY A 80 4.03 -1.09 -1.25
N ALA A 81 3.75 -2.35 -1.54
CA ALA A 81 4.60 -3.47 -1.15
C ALA A 81 6.00 -3.40 -1.80
N ALA A 82 6.08 -3.02 -3.09
CA ALA A 82 7.35 -2.87 -3.79
C ALA A 82 8.21 -1.75 -3.18
N VAL A 83 7.62 -0.58 -2.89
CA VAL A 83 8.30 0.54 -2.24
C VAL A 83 8.71 0.16 -0.82
N ALA A 84 7.85 -0.53 -0.06
CA ALA A 84 8.16 -0.99 1.30
C ALA A 84 9.28 -2.04 1.31
N ALA A 85 9.26 -3.00 0.39
CA ALA A 85 10.33 -4.00 0.25
C ALA A 85 11.68 -3.35 -0.07
N ARG A 86 11.68 -2.34 -0.97
CA ARG A 86 12.91 -1.58 -1.26
C ARG A 86 13.38 -0.81 -0.03
N HIS A 87 12.48 -0.24 0.76
CA HIS A 87 12.83 0.47 1.98
C HIS A 87 13.46 -0.48 3.02
N VAL A 88 12.89 -1.68 3.23
CA VAL A 88 13.47 -2.71 4.11
C VAL A 88 14.85 -3.13 3.63
N TRP A 89 15.02 -3.32 2.32
CA TRP A 89 16.33 -3.64 1.74
C TRP A 89 17.38 -2.58 2.07
N LEU A 90 17.03 -1.30 1.92
CA LEU A 90 17.94 -0.18 2.17
C LEU A 90 18.36 -0.05 3.64
N GLN A 91 17.57 -0.56 4.59
CA GLN A 91 17.96 -0.58 6.00
C GLN A 91 19.15 -1.52 6.27
N GLY A 92 19.36 -2.54 5.44
CA GLY A 92 20.49 -3.47 5.55
C GLY A 92 21.75 -3.00 4.82
N VAL A 93 21.70 -1.89 4.08
CA VAL A 93 22.85 -1.34 3.36
C VAL A 93 23.66 -0.43 4.28
N ALA A 94 25.00 -0.52 4.24
CA ALA A 94 25.85 0.36 5.03
C ALA A 94 25.64 1.85 4.66
N ALA A 95 25.66 2.72 5.66
CA ALA A 95 25.39 4.16 5.45
C ALA A 95 26.37 4.84 4.48
N ASP A 96 27.61 4.34 4.42
CA ASP A 96 28.66 4.84 3.55
C ASP A 96 28.40 4.60 2.05
N ASP A 97 27.58 3.60 1.73
CA ASP A 97 27.22 3.25 0.36
C ASP A 97 25.99 4.04 -0.15
N LEU A 98 25.36 4.86 0.71
CA LEU A 98 24.14 5.59 0.38
C LEU A 98 24.45 7.02 -0.07
N VAL A 99 23.80 7.44 -1.14
CA VAL A 99 23.94 8.80 -1.67
C VAL A 99 23.20 9.80 -0.80
N CYS A 100 23.87 10.88 -0.36
CA CYS A 100 23.25 11.95 0.43
C CYS A 100 22.03 12.56 -0.30
N PRO A 101 20.90 12.76 0.38
CA PRO A 101 19.73 13.37 -0.22
C PRO A 101 20.01 14.84 -0.58
N VAL A 102 19.62 15.22 -1.77
CA VAL A 102 19.57 16.65 -2.15
C VAL A 102 18.30 17.22 -1.54
N ALA A 103 18.39 18.42 -0.96
CA ALA A 103 17.22 19.15 -0.47
C ALA A 103 16.15 19.23 -1.57
N ILE A 104 14.95 18.71 -1.27
CA ILE A 104 13.86 18.70 -2.23
C ILE A 104 13.28 20.10 -2.27
N ASP A 105 13.52 20.82 -3.37
CA ASP A 105 12.76 22.01 -3.70
C ASP A 105 11.35 21.58 -4.16
N HIS A 106 10.32 22.35 -3.83
CA HIS A 106 8.89 21.95 -3.95
C HIS A 106 8.37 21.76 -5.39
N ASN A 107 9.24 21.52 -6.37
CA ASN A 107 8.87 21.27 -7.75
C ASN A 107 8.54 19.80 -8.01
N ALA A 108 7.35 19.51 -8.55
CA ALA A 108 6.88 18.14 -8.83
C ALA A 108 7.87 17.32 -9.69
N GLY A 109 8.57 17.95 -10.61
CA GLY A 109 9.59 17.28 -11.43
C GLY A 109 10.78 16.79 -10.63
N GLN A 110 11.23 17.57 -9.64
CA GLN A 110 12.30 17.15 -8.73
C GLN A 110 11.86 16.01 -7.81
N TYR A 111 10.60 15.98 -7.35
CA TYR A 111 10.07 14.89 -6.55
C TYR A 111 10.20 13.55 -7.26
N TRP A 112 9.77 13.45 -8.51
CA TRP A 112 9.83 12.19 -9.27
C TRP A 112 11.24 11.73 -9.58
N ASN A 113 12.15 12.66 -9.91
CA ASN A 113 13.56 12.35 -10.15
C ASN A 113 14.25 11.89 -8.87
N GLU A 114 13.97 12.55 -7.74
CA GLU A 114 14.52 12.18 -6.46
C GLU A 114 13.96 10.85 -5.94
N LEU A 115 12.65 10.62 -6.13
CA LEU A 115 12.04 9.33 -5.81
C LEU A 115 12.67 8.19 -6.63
N ALA A 116 12.85 8.39 -7.93
CA ALA A 116 13.52 7.41 -8.77
C ALA A 116 14.96 7.16 -8.29
N ARG A 117 15.71 8.23 -7.99
CA ARG A 117 17.06 8.11 -7.46
C ARG A 117 17.10 7.34 -6.14
N GLN A 118 16.24 7.65 -5.19
CA GLN A 118 16.17 6.94 -3.90
C GLN A 118 15.74 5.47 -4.05
N LEU A 119 14.86 5.17 -5.01
CA LEU A 119 14.49 3.80 -5.32
C LEU A 119 15.65 2.97 -5.86
N PHE A 120 16.55 3.58 -6.64
CA PHE A 120 17.68 2.86 -7.25
C PHE A 120 18.97 2.94 -6.42
N SER A 121 19.29 4.12 -5.88
CA SER A 121 20.56 4.37 -5.20
C SER A 121 20.46 4.38 -3.66
N GLY A 122 19.24 4.51 -3.10
CA GLY A 122 19.04 4.64 -1.66
C GLY A 122 19.25 6.07 -1.14
N ALA A 123 18.93 6.26 0.13
CA ALA A 123 19.16 7.51 0.86
C ALA A 123 19.59 7.20 2.30
N PRO A 124 20.54 7.95 2.90
CA PRO A 124 21.01 7.71 4.27
C PRO A 124 19.91 7.84 5.31
N ASP A 125 18.91 8.70 5.07
CA ASP A 125 17.75 8.86 5.97
C ASP A 125 16.90 7.59 6.12
N CYS A 126 16.98 6.66 5.16
CA CYS A 126 16.27 5.39 5.25
C CYS A 126 16.88 4.43 6.27
N ASN A 127 18.15 4.61 6.63
CA ASN A 127 18.86 3.79 7.61
C ASN A 127 18.72 4.34 9.05
N ALA A 128 18.35 5.61 9.22
CA ALA A 128 18.28 6.27 10.51
C ALA A 128 17.06 5.91 11.37
N LEU A 129 16.15 5.08 10.88
CA LEU A 129 14.95 4.65 11.60
C LEU A 129 15.31 3.56 12.64
N THR A 130 15.69 4.01 13.83
CA THR A 130 16.08 3.13 14.96
C THR A 130 14.88 2.62 15.78
N TRP A 131 13.65 3.08 15.50
CA TRP A 131 12.48 2.64 16.24
C TRP A 131 11.97 1.29 15.73
N SER A 132 11.92 0.32 16.62
CA SER A 132 11.34 -1.00 16.34
C SER A 132 10.26 -1.34 17.37
N PHE A 133 9.24 -2.04 16.93
CA PHE A 133 8.18 -2.61 17.76
C PHE A 133 8.09 -4.11 17.51
N MET A 134 8.23 -4.94 18.55
CA MET A 134 8.32 -6.40 18.43
C MET A 134 9.46 -6.86 17.50
N ASP A 135 10.62 -6.24 17.60
CA ASP A 135 11.80 -6.49 16.73
C ASP A 135 11.60 -6.20 15.24
N LEU A 136 10.45 -5.63 14.86
CA LEU A 136 10.14 -5.22 13.49
C LEU A 136 10.22 -3.70 13.36
N THR A 137 10.85 -3.25 12.30
CA THR A 137 10.96 -1.82 11.95
C THR A 137 9.66 -1.32 11.31
N LEU A 138 9.46 0.01 11.28
CA LEU A 138 8.29 0.63 10.63
C LEU A 138 8.12 0.21 9.16
N PRO A 139 9.17 0.17 8.32
CA PRO A 139 9.06 -0.34 6.94
C PRO A 139 8.64 -1.80 6.84
N GLU A 140 9.07 -2.67 7.76
CA GLU A 140 8.67 -4.08 7.79
C GLU A 140 7.19 -4.22 8.13
N TRP A 141 6.69 -3.47 9.10
CA TRP A 141 5.25 -3.41 9.40
C TRP A 141 4.44 -2.91 8.20
N SER A 142 4.95 -1.88 7.52
CA SER A 142 4.35 -1.34 6.31
C SER A 142 4.31 -2.39 5.18
N LEU A 143 5.39 -3.14 4.98
CA LEU A 143 5.46 -4.23 4.00
C LEU A 143 4.42 -5.32 4.30
N MET A 144 4.34 -5.77 5.56
CA MET A 144 3.33 -6.76 5.97
C MET A 144 1.90 -6.27 5.72
N ALA A 145 1.62 -5.01 6.05
CA ALA A 145 0.31 -4.42 5.81
C ALA A 145 -0.05 -4.42 4.31
N PHE A 146 0.85 -4.00 3.43
CA PHE A 146 0.62 -4.00 1.99
C PHE A 146 0.47 -5.40 1.40
N VAL A 147 1.26 -6.37 1.87
CA VAL A 147 1.13 -7.78 1.44
C VAL A 147 -0.22 -8.35 1.84
N LEU A 148 -0.69 -8.08 3.05
CA LEU A 148 -2.02 -8.49 3.50
C LEU A 148 -3.13 -7.83 2.66
N LEU A 149 -3.05 -6.53 2.40
CA LEU A 149 -4.01 -5.81 1.57
C LEU A 149 -4.03 -6.35 0.13
N ALA A 150 -2.85 -6.68 -0.43
CA ALA A 150 -2.73 -7.31 -1.75
C ALA A 150 -3.36 -8.71 -1.77
N ALA A 151 -3.10 -9.53 -0.74
CA ALA A 151 -3.69 -10.87 -0.60
C ALA A 151 -5.22 -10.81 -0.53
N PHE A 152 -5.79 -9.86 0.21
CA PHE A 152 -7.22 -9.64 0.26
C PHE A 152 -7.81 -9.25 -1.10
N ALA A 153 -7.20 -8.28 -1.79
CA ALA A 153 -7.67 -7.85 -3.10
C ALA A 153 -7.58 -8.99 -4.14
N LEU A 154 -6.50 -9.76 -4.13
CA LEU A 154 -6.30 -10.92 -5.00
C LEU A 154 -7.32 -12.03 -4.69
N GLY A 155 -7.54 -12.34 -3.42
CA GLY A 155 -8.53 -13.33 -2.98
C GLY A 155 -9.93 -12.97 -3.48
N HIS A 156 -10.31 -11.70 -3.43
CA HIS A 156 -11.59 -11.23 -3.98
C HIS A 156 -11.69 -11.46 -5.50
N LEU A 157 -10.62 -11.15 -6.24
CA LEU A 157 -10.59 -11.33 -7.69
C LEU A 157 -10.67 -12.82 -8.08
N LEU A 158 -9.96 -13.70 -7.35
CA LEU A 158 -9.96 -15.13 -7.58
C LEU A 158 -11.32 -15.76 -7.24
N ALA A 159 -11.93 -15.37 -6.11
CA ALA A 159 -13.27 -15.86 -5.74
C ALA A 159 -14.33 -15.47 -6.78
N GLY A 160 -14.26 -14.26 -7.33
CA GLY A 160 -15.14 -13.82 -8.40
C GLY A 160 -14.96 -14.61 -9.69
N ARG A 161 -13.73 -14.95 -10.07
CA ARG A 161 -13.45 -15.80 -11.24
C ARG A 161 -13.96 -17.23 -11.06
N LEU A 162 -13.68 -17.84 -9.89
CA LEU A 162 -14.10 -19.19 -9.59
C LEU A 162 -15.63 -19.30 -9.62
N HIS A 163 -16.33 -18.35 -9.02
CA HIS A 163 -17.80 -18.33 -9.05
C HIS A 163 -18.34 -18.23 -10.47
N ALA A 164 -17.76 -17.41 -11.34
CA ALA A 164 -18.16 -17.29 -12.73
C ALA A 164 -17.96 -18.60 -13.52
N LEU A 165 -16.85 -19.30 -13.29
CA LEU A 165 -16.58 -20.60 -13.93
C LEU A 165 -17.57 -21.68 -13.49
N LEU A 166 -17.86 -21.78 -12.19
CA LEU A 166 -18.82 -22.75 -11.65
C LEU A 166 -20.25 -22.53 -12.18
N THR A 167 -20.68 -21.27 -12.28
CA THR A 167 -22.01 -20.93 -12.81
C THR A 167 -22.13 -21.21 -14.31
N HIS A 168 -21.02 -21.07 -15.06
CA HIS A 168 -21.01 -21.42 -16.49
C HIS A 168 -21.12 -22.92 -16.71
N ASP A 169 -20.42 -23.73 -15.93
CA ASP A 169 -20.46 -25.21 -16.03
C ASP A 169 -21.86 -25.78 -15.67
N LEU A 170 -22.49 -25.21 -14.63
CA LEU A 170 -23.86 -25.60 -14.25
C LEU A 170 -24.91 -25.22 -15.29
N LYS A 171 -24.67 -24.20 -16.12
CA LYS A 171 -25.62 -23.80 -17.17
C LYS A 171 -25.48 -24.62 -18.44
N GLN A 172 -24.36 -25.34 -18.62
CA GLN A 172 -24.12 -26.23 -19.77
C GLN A 172 -24.56 -27.67 -19.53
N ARG A 173 -24.86 -28.02 -18.28
CA ARG A 173 -25.45 -29.33 -17.89
C ARG A 173 -26.98 -29.27 -17.82
#